data_00f22fd93070dc6bcacc3980cbab0fa9
#
_entry.id   00f22fd93070dc6bcacc3980cbab0fa9
#
_cell.length_a   1.000
_cell.length_b   1.000
_cell.length_c   1.000
_cell.angle_alpha   90.00
_cell.angle_beta   90.00
_cell.angle_gamma   90.00
#
_symmetry.space_group_name_H-M   'P 1'
#
loop_
_entity.id
_entity.type
_entity.pdbx_description
1 polymer ?
#
loop_
_entity_poly.entity_id
_entity_poly.type
_entity_poly.pdbx_seq_one_letter_code
_entity_poly.pdbx_strand_id
1 'polypeptide(L)'
;AVFQDISQVGRIGSVRSTRTYYLDIAQGLDAILLHAGASTYAYEELKTRDNCTNIDGIYDTTIFYRDPDRMSAGYEHSLFTTGELIAENIEDYGLRLEHEDGYVCNMVFGAPSSATGTPAEYIEVEFSYYKTGEFRYDDEDGLYYVSQYGEPHIDGNTYKQLAIKNVLVLFADHSSIPNDELKRIEVDLAGSGTGIFACEGKSVRINWSKSGYDSQFEYTLMDGSPLVFAPGTTYINIVDSENSVTIG
;
A
#
# COMPACT_ATOMS: atom_id res chain seq x y z
N ALA A 1 -1.78 -3.00 -3.77
CA ALA A 1 -2.71 -3.64 -2.84
C ALA A 1 -2.08 -4.92 -2.29
N VAL A 2 -2.48 -5.32 -1.10
CA VAL A 2 -2.08 -6.59 -0.46
C VAL A 2 -3.34 -7.43 -0.32
N PHE A 3 -3.27 -8.68 -0.73
CA PHE A 3 -4.37 -9.63 -0.66
C PHE A 3 -3.92 -10.86 0.12
N GLN A 4 -4.74 -11.31 1.04
CA GLN A 4 -4.51 -12.56 1.78
C GLN A 4 -5.03 -13.77 1.00
N ASP A 5 -6.17 -13.60 0.32
CA ASP A 5 -6.76 -14.61 -0.57
C ASP A 5 -6.90 -14.02 -1.97
N ILE A 6 -6.04 -14.46 -2.87
CA ILE A 6 -6.02 -13.97 -4.24
C ILE A 6 -7.15 -14.56 -5.09
N SER A 7 -7.69 -15.72 -4.74
CA SER A 7 -8.72 -16.41 -5.52
C SER A 7 -10.03 -15.63 -5.64
N GLN A 8 -10.29 -14.73 -4.69
CA GLN A 8 -11.49 -13.89 -4.66
C GLN A 8 -11.30 -12.54 -5.37
N VAL A 9 -10.10 -12.29 -5.90
CA VAL A 9 -9.77 -11.00 -6.50
C VAL A 9 -10.00 -11.05 -8.01
N GLY A 10 -10.77 -10.10 -8.52
CA GLY A 10 -11.00 -9.96 -9.95
C GLY A 10 -9.77 -9.44 -10.71
N ARG A 11 -9.98 -8.54 -11.64
CA ARG A 11 -8.91 -7.92 -12.44
C ARG A 11 -8.08 -6.96 -11.60
N ILE A 12 -6.75 -7.08 -11.68
CA ILE A 12 -5.77 -6.26 -10.96
C ILE A 12 -4.92 -5.50 -11.99
N GLY A 13 -4.81 -4.21 -11.85
CA GLY A 13 -3.96 -3.38 -12.71
C GLY A 13 -4.39 -1.89 -12.75
N SER A 14 -3.68 -1.06 -13.46
CA SER A 14 -2.46 -1.42 -14.21
C SER A 14 -1.30 -1.72 -13.25
N VAL A 15 -0.65 -2.86 -13.46
CA VAL A 15 0.56 -3.21 -12.70
C VAL A 15 1.71 -2.32 -13.16
N ARG A 16 2.48 -1.78 -12.23
CA ARG A 16 3.49 -0.75 -12.48
C ARG A 16 4.85 -1.14 -11.95
N SER A 17 5.86 -0.36 -12.33
CA SER A 17 7.24 -0.56 -11.92
C SER A 17 7.40 -0.40 -10.41
N THR A 18 8.10 -1.35 -9.80
CA THR A 18 8.43 -1.29 -8.37
C THR A 18 9.55 -0.30 -8.05
N ARG A 19 9.68 0.04 -6.79
CA ARG A 19 10.71 0.89 -6.18
C ARG A 19 11.26 0.20 -4.94
N THR A 20 12.38 0.65 -4.43
CA THR A 20 13.05 0.10 -3.25
C THR A 20 12.11 -0.01 -2.05
N TYR A 21 11.39 1.04 -1.74
CA TYR A 21 10.44 1.05 -0.62
C TYR A 21 9.24 0.07 -0.77
N TYR A 22 8.88 -0.33 -1.98
CA TYR A 22 7.89 -1.41 -2.18
C TYR A 22 8.48 -2.79 -1.91
N LEU A 23 9.78 -2.97 -2.12
CA LEU A 23 10.48 -4.19 -1.70
C LEU A 23 10.47 -4.31 -0.18
N ASP A 24 10.73 -3.21 0.53
CA ASP A 24 10.70 -3.14 1.99
C ASP A 24 9.33 -3.50 2.56
N ILE A 25 8.26 -3.02 1.93
CA ILE A 25 6.89 -3.32 2.33
C ILE A 25 6.57 -4.80 2.06
N ALA A 26 6.90 -5.30 0.88
CA ALA A 26 6.60 -6.68 0.50
C ALA A 26 7.34 -7.69 1.38
N GLN A 27 8.64 -7.46 1.64
CA GLN A 27 9.43 -8.33 2.51
C GLN A 27 8.95 -8.30 3.97
N GLY A 28 8.63 -7.11 4.50
CA GLY A 28 8.08 -6.99 5.85
C GLY A 28 6.73 -7.70 6.02
N LEU A 29 5.98 -7.88 4.94
CA LEU A 29 4.73 -8.64 4.92
C LEU A 29 4.94 -10.11 4.53
N ASP A 30 6.18 -10.52 4.28
CA ASP A 30 6.51 -11.85 3.76
C ASP A 30 5.63 -12.22 2.54
N ALA A 31 5.47 -11.25 1.63
CA ALA A 31 4.53 -11.32 0.52
C ALA A 31 5.24 -11.53 -0.82
N ILE A 32 4.56 -12.16 -1.76
CA ILE A 32 4.99 -12.23 -3.16
C ILE A 32 4.65 -10.91 -3.84
N LEU A 33 5.66 -10.20 -4.34
CA LEU A 33 5.52 -8.92 -5.02
C LEU A 33 5.29 -9.12 -6.53
N LEU A 34 4.13 -8.70 -7.03
CA LEU A 34 3.86 -8.61 -8.46
C LEU A 34 4.12 -7.20 -8.95
N HIS A 35 4.96 -7.04 -9.97
CA HIS A 35 5.33 -5.73 -10.50
C HIS A 35 5.56 -5.75 -12.03
N ALA A 36 5.66 -4.61 -12.65
CA ALA A 36 5.94 -4.46 -14.08
C ALA A 36 7.21 -3.62 -14.30
N GLY A 37 8.35 -4.26 -14.29
CA GLY A 37 9.62 -3.60 -14.26
C GLY A 37 9.94 -2.96 -12.90
N ALA A 38 11.12 -2.36 -12.79
CA ALA A 38 11.58 -1.72 -11.58
C ALA A 38 12.44 -0.48 -11.89
N SER A 39 12.67 0.37 -10.90
CA SER A 39 13.77 1.33 -11.01
C SER A 39 15.11 0.60 -11.07
N THR A 40 16.14 1.25 -11.62
CA THR A 40 17.51 0.69 -11.62
C THR A 40 17.94 0.29 -10.21
N TYR A 41 17.65 1.12 -9.23
CA TYR A 41 17.96 0.89 -7.82
C TYR A 41 17.24 -0.34 -7.27
N ALA A 42 15.94 -0.48 -7.54
CA ALA A 42 15.19 -1.66 -7.10
C ALA A 42 15.64 -2.95 -7.78
N TYR A 43 16.04 -2.89 -9.07
CA TYR A 43 16.64 -4.06 -9.73
C TYR A 43 18.01 -4.45 -9.14
N GLU A 44 18.83 -3.48 -8.72
CA GLU A 44 20.10 -3.79 -8.04
C GLU A 44 19.84 -4.42 -6.66
N GLU A 45 18.88 -3.91 -5.92
CA GLU A 45 18.52 -4.50 -4.62
C GLU A 45 17.92 -5.90 -4.77
N LEU A 46 17.04 -6.15 -5.74
CA LEU A 46 16.50 -7.48 -6.00
C LEU A 46 17.56 -8.55 -6.28
N LYS A 47 18.76 -8.16 -6.76
CA LYS A 47 19.87 -9.09 -6.97
C LYS A 47 20.58 -9.49 -5.68
N THR A 48 20.46 -8.69 -4.64
CA THR A 48 21.24 -8.80 -3.40
C THR A 48 20.40 -9.09 -2.17
N ARG A 49 19.10 -8.85 -2.23
CA ARG A 49 18.19 -9.15 -1.12
C ARG A 49 17.85 -10.62 -1.08
N ASP A 50 18.07 -11.23 0.05
CA ASP A 50 17.54 -12.56 0.33
C ASP A 50 16.03 -12.51 0.56
N ASN A 51 15.30 -13.53 0.15
CA ASN A 51 13.87 -13.72 0.42
C ASN A 51 12.93 -12.60 -0.11
N CYS A 52 13.35 -11.82 -1.11
CA CYS A 52 12.48 -10.87 -1.79
C CYS A 52 11.75 -11.54 -2.95
N THR A 53 10.73 -12.32 -2.63
CA THR A 53 9.96 -13.08 -3.63
C THR A 53 9.17 -12.14 -4.53
N ASN A 54 9.41 -12.22 -5.85
CA ASN A 54 8.74 -11.34 -6.79
C ASN A 54 8.53 -11.98 -8.16
N ILE A 55 7.55 -11.45 -8.94
CA ILE A 55 7.33 -11.82 -10.34
C ILE A 55 7.22 -10.54 -11.15
N ASP A 56 8.09 -10.41 -12.17
CA ASP A 56 8.14 -9.24 -13.05
C ASP A 56 7.33 -9.49 -14.33
N GLY A 57 6.17 -8.85 -14.42
CA GLY A 57 5.27 -8.94 -15.56
C GLY A 57 5.80 -8.34 -16.87
N ILE A 58 7.00 -7.72 -16.90
CA ILE A 58 7.67 -7.36 -18.14
C ILE A 58 8.16 -8.62 -18.88
N TYR A 59 8.56 -9.62 -18.11
CA TYR A 59 9.14 -10.87 -18.63
C TYR A 59 8.17 -12.06 -18.53
N ASP A 60 7.07 -11.90 -17.80
CA ASP A 60 6.08 -12.94 -17.58
C ASP A 60 4.80 -12.68 -18.38
N THR A 61 4.37 -13.68 -19.14
CA THR A 61 3.12 -13.68 -19.92
C THR A 61 2.14 -14.79 -19.48
N THR A 62 2.48 -15.53 -18.43
CA THR A 62 1.66 -16.61 -17.92
C THR A 62 0.54 -16.06 -17.05
N ILE A 63 0.91 -15.24 -16.04
CA ILE A 63 -0.07 -14.62 -15.16
C ILE A 63 -0.35 -13.15 -15.50
N PHE A 64 0.33 -12.58 -16.50
CA PHE A 64 0.10 -11.20 -16.93
C PHE A 64 -0.34 -11.13 -18.38
N TYR A 65 -1.16 -10.12 -18.68
CA TYR A 65 -1.59 -9.81 -20.05
C TYR A 65 -1.66 -8.31 -20.26
N ARG A 66 -1.61 -7.90 -21.55
CA ARG A 66 -1.81 -6.50 -21.94
C ARG A 66 -3.27 -6.31 -22.34
N ASP A 67 -3.94 -5.36 -21.69
CA ASP A 67 -5.30 -4.96 -22.03
C ASP A 67 -5.26 -3.99 -23.23
N PRO A 68 -5.82 -4.37 -24.40
CA PRO A 68 -5.80 -3.55 -25.61
C PRO A 68 -6.53 -2.20 -25.43
N ASP A 69 -7.61 -2.18 -24.66
CA ASP A 69 -8.41 -0.97 -24.44
C ASP A 69 -7.65 0.07 -23.61
N ARG A 70 -6.68 -0.37 -22.82
CA ARG A 70 -5.83 0.49 -22.01
C ARG A 70 -4.57 0.94 -22.71
N MET A 71 -4.23 0.36 -23.88
CA MET A 71 -3.04 0.73 -24.65
C MET A 71 -3.05 2.19 -25.11
N SER A 72 -4.23 2.75 -25.39
CA SER A 72 -4.38 4.15 -25.81
C SER A 72 -4.00 5.15 -24.71
N ALA A 73 -4.06 4.76 -23.44
CA ALA A 73 -3.64 5.58 -22.31
C ALA A 73 -2.12 5.53 -22.04
N GLY A 74 -1.39 4.69 -22.79
CA GLY A 74 0.03 4.43 -22.64
C GLY A 74 0.33 2.95 -22.36
N TYR A 75 1.42 2.46 -22.95
CA TYR A 75 1.83 1.05 -22.82
C TYR A 75 1.97 0.62 -21.34
N GLU A 76 2.50 1.50 -20.51
CA GLU A 76 2.66 1.28 -19.06
C GLU A 76 1.34 1.20 -18.29
N HIS A 77 0.22 1.59 -18.89
CA HIS A 77 -1.12 1.51 -18.30
C HIS A 77 -1.90 0.25 -18.69
N SER A 78 -1.30 -0.64 -19.48
CA SER A 78 -2.00 -1.77 -20.08
C SER A 78 -1.69 -3.13 -19.47
N LEU A 79 -0.73 -3.26 -18.54
CA LEU A 79 -0.41 -4.56 -17.94
C LEU A 79 -1.36 -4.88 -16.78
N PHE A 80 -2.00 -6.03 -16.88
CA PHE A 80 -2.99 -6.53 -15.92
C PHE A 80 -2.74 -8.00 -15.57
N THR A 81 -3.34 -8.42 -14.48
CA THR A 81 -3.51 -9.82 -14.08
C THR A 81 -4.92 -10.02 -13.50
N THR A 82 -5.26 -11.24 -13.11
CA THR A 82 -6.46 -11.56 -12.33
C THR A 82 -6.11 -12.49 -11.19
N GLY A 83 -6.93 -12.49 -10.14
CA GLY A 83 -6.77 -13.46 -9.07
C GLY A 83 -6.83 -14.90 -9.56
N GLU A 84 -7.71 -15.19 -10.53
CA GLU A 84 -7.84 -16.50 -11.18
C GLU A 84 -6.53 -16.92 -11.88
N LEU A 85 -5.96 -16.06 -12.75
CA LEU A 85 -4.68 -16.34 -13.42
C LEU A 85 -3.55 -16.61 -12.43
N ILE A 86 -3.50 -15.85 -11.35
CA ILE A 86 -2.49 -16.06 -10.30
C ILE A 86 -2.74 -17.40 -9.61
N ALA A 87 -3.95 -17.66 -9.14
CA ALA A 87 -4.28 -18.86 -8.38
C ALA A 87 -4.06 -20.16 -9.19
N GLU A 88 -4.35 -20.13 -10.49
CA GLU A 88 -4.17 -21.28 -11.37
C GLU A 88 -2.71 -21.60 -11.70
N ASN A 89 -1.83 -20.61 -11.66
CA ASN A 89 -0.47 -20.77 -12.19
C ASN A 89 0.64 -20.56 -11.13
N ILE A 90 0.34 -20.02 -9.95
CA ILE A 90 1.37 -19.61 -9.00
C ILE A 90 2.24 -20.79 -8.50
N GLU A 91 1.68 -21.98 -8.41
CA GLU A 91 2.42 -23.19 -7.99
C GLU A 91 3.54 -23.56 -8.98
N ASP A 92 3.35 -23.27 -10.27
CA ASP A 92 4.34 -23.59 -11.32
C ASP A 92 5.61 -22.77 -11.20
N TYR A 93 5.57 -21.66 -10.46
CA TYR A 93 6.76 -20.83 -10.19
C TYR A 93 7.68 -21.42 -9.13
N GLY A 94 7.22 -22.44 -8.40
CA GLY A 94 8.01 -23.06 -7.32
C GLY A 94 8.32 -22.10 -6.17
N LEU A 95 7.49 -21.07 -6.00
CA LEU A 95 7.62 -20.10 -4.93
C LEU A 95 7.02 -20.65 -3.63
N ARG A 96 7.52 -20.16 -2.51
CA ARG A 96 6.89 -20.40 -1.20
C ARG A 96 5.58 -19.63 -1.13
N LEU A 97 4.46 -20.32 -0.91
CA LEU A 97 3.11 -19.75 -0.84
C LEU A 97 2.61 -19.56 0.59
N GLU A 98 3.24 -20.22 1.54
CA GLU A 98 2.98 -20.05 2.97
C GLU A 98 3.99 -19.08 3.59
N HIS A 99 3.59 -18.38 4.64
CA HIS A 99 4.52 -17.54 5.39
C HIS A 99 5.66 -18.37 5.98
N GLU A 100 6.80 -17.71 6.26
CA GLU A 100 7.91 -18.34 6.97
C GLU A 100 7.49 -18.84 8.35
N ASP A 101 8.13 -19.91 8.80
CA ASP A 101 7.89 -20.44 10.14
C ASP A 101 8.11 -19.34 11.20
N GLY A 102 7.12 -19.10 12.01
CA GLY A 102 7.16 -18.07 13.04
C GLY A 102 6.69 -16.67 12.61
N TYR A 103 6.30 -16.48 11.36
CA TYR A 103 5.68 -15.21 10.95
C TYR A 103 4.38 -14.98 11.72
N VAL A 104 4.26 -13.80 12.32
CA VAL A 104 3.06 -13.35 13.02
C VAL A 104 2.77 -11.92 12.56
N CYS A 105 1.55 -11.67 12.09
CA CYS A 105 1.15 -10.33 11.73
C CYS A 105 1.11 -9.42 12.98
N ASN A 106 1.83 -8.29 12.92
CA ASN A 106 1.92 -7.34 14.02
C ASN A 106 0.67 -6.46 14.19
N MET A 107 -0.26 -6.49 13.24
CA MET A 107 -1.48 -5.69 13.32
C MET A 107 -2.47 -6.31 14.33
N VAL A 108 -2.92 -5.49 15.26
CA VAL A 108 -3.93 -5.89 16.26
C VAL A 108 -5.31 -5.40 15.81
N PHE A 109 -6.30 -6.29 15.79
CA PHE A 109 -7.66 -5.98 15.35
C PHE A 109 -8.65 -6.06 16.49
N GLY A 110 -9.61 -5.10 16.55
CA GLY A 110 -10.63 -5.03 17.59
C GLY A 110 -11.43 -3.72 17.53
N ALA A 111 -11.87 -3.25 18.71
CA ALA A 111 -12.44 -1.91 18.81
C ALA A 111 -11.35 -0.87 18.52
N PRO A 112 -11.55 0.02 17.54
CA PRO A 112 -10.47 0.87 17.04
C PRO A 112 -9.97 1.86 18.08
N SER A 113 -8.65 2.05 18.11
CA SER A 113 -7.99 3.02 19.00
C SER A 113 -8.46 4.47 18.78
N SER A 114 -8.99 4.78 17.58
CA SER A 114 -9.54 6.11 17.27
C SER A 114 -10.82 6.47 18.03
N ALA A 115 -11.48 5.53 18.69
CA ALA A 115 -12.75 5.76 19.39
C ALA A 115 -12.72 6.94 20.39
N THR A 116 -11.58 7.18 21.02
CA THR A 116 -11.35 8.31 21.96
C THR A 116 -10.69 9.53 21.30
N GLY A 117 -10.49 9.48 19.99
CA GLY A 117 -9.79 10.50 19.21
C GLY A 117 -10.60 11.76 18.92
N THR A 118 -10.01 12.64 18.14
CA THR A 118 -10.64 13.87 17.65
C THR A 118 -11.45 13.60 16.38
N PRO A 119 -12.48 14.42 16.06
CA PRO A 119 -13.22 14.30 14.80
C PRO A 119 -12.27 14.29 13.60
N ALA A 120 -12.59 13.46 12.62
CA ALA A 120 -11.86 13.32 11.36
C ALA A 120 -12.81 12.80 10.27
N GLU A 121 -13.86 13.56 9.98
CA GLU A 121 -14.84 13.20 8.95
C GLU A 121 -14.28 13.42 7.53
N TYR A 122 -13.26 14.27 7.42
CA TYR A 122 -12.53 14.53 6.20
C TYR A 122 -11.03 14.45 6.44
N ILE A 123 -10.33 13.74 5.56
CA ILE A 123 -8.87 13.67 5.56
C ILE A 123 -8.40 13.90 4.13
N GLU A 124 -7.48 14.84 3.93
CA GLU A 124 -6.80 15.07 2.67
C GLU A 124 -5.30 14.82 2.85
N VAL A 125 -4.71 14.08 1.92
CA VAL A 125 -3.29 13.76 1.89
C VAL A 125 -2.69 14.25 0.57
N GLU A 126 -1.79 15.23 0.65
CA GLU A 126 -1.03 15.77 -0.48
C GLU A 126 0.23 14.95 -0.73
N PHE A 127 0.27 14.18 -1.82
CA PHE A 127 1.47 13.44 -2.23
C PHE A 127 2.39 14.29 -3.11
N SER A 128 1.83 15.25 -3.83
CA SER A 128 2.55 16.19 -4.69
C SER A 128 1.62 17.32 -5.09
N TYR A 129 2.17 18.37 -5.70
CA TYR A 129 1.42 19.52 -6.23
C TYR A 129 0.14 19.16 -7.03
N TYR A 130 0.11 17.99 -7.68
CA TYR A 130 -1.01 17.57 -8.52
C TYR A 130 -1.73 16.32 -8.05
N LYS A 131 -1.20 15.62 -7.05
CA LYS A 131 -1.79 14.38 -6.55
C LYS A 131 -2.20 14.52 -5.11
N THR A 132 -3.50 14.50 -4.88
CA THR A 132 -4.12 14.39 -3.57
C THR A 132 -4.90 13.09 -3.43
N GLY A 133 -5.00 12.58 -2.22
CA GLY A 133 -5.93 11.54 -1.82
C GLY A 133 -6.90 12.13 -0.80
N GLU A 134 -8.18 11.92 -0.98
CA GLU A 134 -9.21 12.39 -0.06
C GLU A 134 -9.98 11.20 0.51
N PHE A 135 -10.36 11.31 1.78
CA PHE A 135 -11.12 10.30 2.51
C PHE A 135 -12.26 11.00 3.23
N ARG A 136 -13.50 10.73 2.82
CA ARG A 136 -14.71 11.29 3.41
C ARG A 136 -15.49 10.22 4.14
N TYR A 137 -15.67 10.42 5.43
CA TYR A 137 -16.41 9.51 6.29
C TYR A 137 -17.91 9.61 6.03
N ASP A 138 -18.55 8.46 5.96
CA ASP A 138 -20.00 8.32 5.94
C ASP A 138 -20.44 7.59 7.19
N ASP A 139 -21.29 8.20 8.01
CA ASP A 139 -21.77 7.68 9.27
C ASP A 139 -22.88 6.60 9.11
N GLU A 140 -23.49 6.50 7.92
CA GLU A 140 -24.52 5.50 7.63
C GLU A 140 -23.90 4.09 7.53
N ASP A 141 -22.74 3.95 6.90
CA ASP A 141 -22.06 2.65 6.75
C ASP A 141 -20.75 2.54 7.55
N GLY A 142 -20.27 3.65 8.11
CA GLY A 142 -19.07 3.69 8.94
C GLY A 142 -17.77 3.54 8.15
N LEU A 143 -17.73 3.97 6.88
CA LEU A 143 -16.61 3.86 5.97
C LEU A 143 -16.11 5.21 5.49
N TYR A 144 -14.85 5.25 5.04
CA TYR A 144 -14.28 6.40 4.34
C TYR A 144 -14.33 6.15 2.82
N TYR A 145 -14.97 7.03 2.09
CA TYR A 145 -15.01 7.05 0.63
C TYR A 145 -13.79 7.76 0.06
N VAL A 146 -13.09 7.08 -0.84
CA VAL A 146 -11.79 7.52 -1.36
C VAL A 146 -11.95 8.29 -2.65
N SER A 147 -11.32 9.47 -2.74
CA SER A 147 -11.13 10.21 -3.99
C SER A 147 -9.64 10.42 -4.27
N GLN A 148 -9.29 10.57 -5.54
CA GLN A 148 -7.94 10.93 -5.98
C GLN A 148 -8.03 11.98 -7.09
N TYR A 149 -7.12 12.94 -7.08
CA TYR A 149 -7.13 14.03 -8.06
C TYR A 149 -8.45 14.82 -8.11
N GLY A 150 -9.15 14.93 -6.97
CA GLY A 150 -10.45 15.60 -6.88
C GLY A 150 -11.64 14.78 -7.42
N GLU A 151 -11.43 13.54 -7.86
CA GLU A 151 -12.48 12.69 -8.43
C GLU A 151 -12.64 11.38 -7.62
N PRO A 152 -13.85 10.80 -7.55
CA PRO A 152 -14.08 9.53 -6.90
C PRO A 152 -13.16 8.43 -7.43
N HIS A 153 -12.48 7.71 -6.54
CA HIS A 153 -11.65 6.56 -6.91
C HIS A 153 -12.54 5.34 -7.12
N ILE A 154 -12.81 5.02 -8.38
CA ILE A 154 -13.72 3.93 -8.76
C ILE A 154 -12.96 2.63 -8.90
N ASP A 155 -13.42 1.60 -8.20
CA ASP A 155 -12.94 0.22 -8.38
C ASP A 155 -13.39 -0.33 -9.74
N GLY A 156 -12.43 -0.81 -10.52
CA GLY A 156 -12.68 -1.27 -11.90
C GLY A 156 -13.46 -2.58 -12.02
N ASN A 157 -13.58 -3.37 -10.96
CA ASN A 157 -14.33 -4.62 -10.96
C ASN A 157 -15.81 -4.38 -10.57
N THR A 158 -16.02 -3.53 -9.58
CA THR A 158 -17.35 -3.31 -9.00
C THR A 158 -18.07 -2.07 -9.57
N TYR A 159 -17.32 -1.16 -10.20
CA TYR A 159 -17.78 0.15 -10.66
C TYR A 159 -18.33 1.04 -9.53
N LYS A 160 -17.94 0.75 -8.29
CA LYS A 160 -18.29 1.55 -7.10
C LYS A 160 -17.10 2.38 -6.65
N GLN A 161 -17.36 3.47 -5.97
CA GLN A 161 -16.32 4.22 -5.30
C GLN A 161 -15.68 3.35 -4.23
N LEU A 162 -14.34 3.38 -4.14
CA LEU A 162 -13.60 2.67 -3.11
C LEU A 162 -13.98 3.21 -1.74
N ALA A 163 -14.38 2.31 -0.86
CA ALA A 163 -14.71 2.59 0.53
C ALA A 163 -13.87 1.71 1.46
N ILE A 164 -13.34 2.30 2.51
CA ILE A 164 -12.38 1.65 3.41
C ILE A 164 -12.73 1.91 4.86
N LYS A 165 -12.32 1.00 5.75
CA LYS A 165 -12.60 1.10 7.19
C LYS A 165 -11.57 1.95 7.93
N ASN A 166 -10.29 1.76 7.62
CA ASN A 166 -9.19 2.39 8.32
C ASN A 166 -8.34 3.24 7.37
N VAL A 167 -8.03 4.46 7.76
CA VAL A 167 -7.05 5.32 7.10
C VAL A 167 -5.81 5.42 7.98
N LEU A 168 -4.66 5.07 7.43
CA LEU A 168 -3.38 5.22 8.09
C LEU A 168 -2.51 6.18 7.28
N VAL A 169 -1.94 7.18 7.93
CA VAL A 169 -0.96 8.09 7.33
C VAL A 169 0.32 8.02 8.14
N LEU A 170 1.41 7.64 7.50
CA LEU A 170 2.74 7.54 8.09
C LEU A 170 3.60 8.69 7.60
N PHE A 171 4.30 9.37 8.49
CA PHE A 171 5.29 10.37 8.16
C PHE A 171 6.67 9.70 8.15
N ALA A 172 7.28 9.63 6.96
CA ALA A 172 8.59 9.04 6.73
C ALA A 172 9.43 9.99 5.87
N ASP A 173 10.72 10.05 6.11
CA ASP A 173 11.61 10.94 5.37
C ASP A 173 11.68 10.56 3.89
N HIS A 174 11.45 11.54 3.03
CA HIS A 174 11.62 11.43 1.59
C HIS A 174 12.86 12.20 1.15
N SER A 175 13.68 11.57 0.34
CA SER A 175 14.84 12.22 -0.25
C SER A 175 14.89 12.05 -1.77
N SER A 176 15.37 13.08 -2.46
CA SER A 176 15.62 12.98 -3.90
C SER A 176 16.89 12.19 -4.15
N ILE A 177 16.84 11.24 -5.07
CA ILE A 177 18.03 10.48 -5.47
C ILE A 177 18.97 11.42 -6.24
N PRO A 178 20.23 11.59 -5.79
CA PRO A 178 21.17 12.50 -6.43
C PRO A 178 21.44 12.10 -7.90
N ASN A 179 21.42 13.09 -8.80
CA ASN A 179 21.67 12.93 -10.23
C ASN A 179 20.72 11.96 -10.96
N ASP A 180 19.57 11.66 -10.40
CA ASP A 180 18.56 10.85 -11.09
C ASP A 180 17.75 11.73 -12.07
N GLU A 181 17.89 11.47 -13.38
CA GLU A 181 17.23 12.23 -14.44
C GLU A 181 15.69 12.14 -14.35
N LEU A 182 15.16 11.05 -13.79
CA LEU A 182 13.72 10.82 -13.62
C LEU A 182 13.19 11.41 -12.31
N LYS A 183 14.06 12.06 -11.51
CA LYS A 183 13.70 12.69 -10.21
C LYS A 183 12.97 11.74 -9.28
N ARG A 184 13.41 10.49 -9.24
CA ARG A 184 12.87 9.51 -8.30
C ARG A 184 13.25 9.87 -6.88
N ILE A 185 12.47 9.38 -5.96
CA ILE A 185 12.69 9.56 -4.52
C ILE A 185 13.03 8.24 -3.85
N GLU A 186 13.76 8.33 -2.77
CA GLU A 186 13.83 7.30 -1.74
C GLU A 186 12.87 7.68 -0.61
N VAL A 187 12.29 6.66 0.01
CA VAL A 187 11.44 6.77 1.20
C VAL A 187 12.09 5.92 2.27
N ASP A 188 12.52 6.55 3.37
CA ASP A 188 13.15 5.82 4.46
C ASP A 188 12.07 5.15 5.32
N LEU A 189 11.96 3.84 5.18
CA LEU A 189 11.04 3.01 5.94
C LEU A 189 11.74 2.19 7.04
N ALA A 190 13.07 2.21 7.10
CA ALA A 190 13.84 1.53 8.13
C ALA A 190 14.15 2.51 9.28
N GLY A 191 13.30 2.53 10.30
CA GLY A 191 13.44 3.47 11.40
C GLY A 191 12.17 3.63 12.19
N SER A 192 11.85 4.85 12.57
CA SER A 192 10.62 5.18 13.30
C SER A 192 10.15 6.58 12.96
N GLY A 193 8.87 6.80 13.10
CA GLY A 193 8.25 8.09 12.88
C GLY A 193 6.89 8.18 13.57
N THR A 194 6.21 9.27 13.29
CA THR A 194 4.84 9.48 13.75
C THR A 194 3.86 9.31 12.60
N GLY A 195 2.58 9.30 12.91
CA GLY A 195 1.53 9.19 11.91
C GLY A 195 0.16 9.52 12.49
N ILE A 196 -0.85 9.28 11.67
CA ILE A 196 -2.26 9.46 12.02
C ILE A 196 -2.99 8.19 11.66
N PHE A 197 -3.79 7.69 12.59
CA PHE A 197 -4.73 6.61 12.36
C PHE A 197 -6.15 7.16 12.48
N ALA A 198 -6.98 6.92 11.48
CA ALA A 198 -8.38 7.30 11.50
C ALA A 198 -9.29 6.10 11.21
N CYS A 199 -10.37 6.02 11.96
CA CYS A 199 -11.43 5.04 11.81
C CYS A 199 -12.70 5.58 12.48
N GLU A 200 -13.85 5.28 11.90
CA GLU A 200 -15.17 5.68 12.43
C GLU A 200 -15.29 7.20 12.67
N GLY A 201 -14.85 8.00 11.69
CA GLY A 201 -14.97 9.46 11.74
C GLY A 201 -14.10 10.15 12.78
N LYS A 202 -13.12 9.45 13.38
CA LYS A 202 -12.21 9.98 14.39
C LYS A 202 -10.76 9.60 14.10
N SER A 203 -9.83 10.40 14.60
CA SER A 203 -8.41 10.16 14.43
C SER A 203 -7.63 10.28 15.73
N VAL A 204 -6.51 9.54 15.79
CA VAL A 204 -5.50 9.61 16.84
C VAL A 204 -4.12 9.69 16.24
N ARG A 205 -3.20 10.33 16.96
CA ARG A 205 -1.76 10.26 16.63
C ARG A 205 -1.18 8.94 17.04
N ILE A 206 -0.22 8.47 16.25
CA ILE A 206 0.47 7.21 16.46
C ILE A 206 1.98 7.38 16.29
N ASN A 207 2.72 6.40 16.79
CA ASN A 207 4.10 6.13 16.36
C ASN A 207 4.11 4.88 15.49
N TRP A 208 5.05 4.85 14.54
CA TRP A 208 5.39 3.65 13.80
C TRP A 208 6.88 3.37 13.92
N SER A 209 7.25 2.10 13.82
CA SER A 209 8.65 1.68 13.70
C SER A 209 8.78 0.48 12.77
N LYS A 210 9.96 0.35 12.17
CA LYS A 210 10.36 -0.77 11.31
C LYS A 210 11.86 -0.94 11.46
N SER A 211 12.31 -2.05 12.03
CA SER A 211 13.70 -2.24 12.46
C SER A 211 14.69 -2.50 11.32
N GLY A 212 14.20 -2.87 10.15
CA GLY A 212 15.01 -3.13 8.96
C GLY A 212 14.13 -3.25 7.71
N TYR A 213 14.74 -3.40 6.54
CA TYR A 213 14.00 -3.49 5.27
C TYR A 213 13.04 -4.70 5.21
N ASP A 214 13.36 -5.80 5.89
CA ASP A 214 12.62 -7.05 5.91
C ASP A 214 11.70 -7.23 7.13
N SER A 215 11.73 -6.31 8.11
CA SER A 215 10.85 -6.37 9.28
C SER A 215 9.46 -5.81 8.97
N GLN A 216 8.46 -6.21 9.75
CA GLN A 216 7.13 -5.61 9.69
C GLN A 216 7.13 -4.20 10.30
N PHE A 217 6.15 -3.39 9.91
CA PHE A 217 5.80 -2.20 10.67
C PHE A 217 5.21 -2.57 12.02
N GLU A 218 5.58 -1.83 13.04
CA GLU A 218 4.93 -1.83 14.35
C GLU A 218 4.22 -0.49 14.54
N TYR A 219 3.02 -0.54 15.10
CA TYR A 219 2.19 0.65 15.32
C TYR A 219 1.78 0.75 16.77
N THR A 220 2.02 1.91 17.40
CA THR A 220 1.63 2.19 18.77
C THR A 220 0.94 3.54 18.90
N LEU A 221 0.11 3.69 19.92
CA LEU A 221 -0.36 4.99 20.36
C LEU A 221 0.79 5.81 20.97
N MET A 222 0.58 7.09 21.21
CA MET A 222 1.61 7.99 21.75
C MET A 222 2.05 7.61 23.17
N ASP A 223 1.26 6.81 23.88
CA ASP A 223 1.60 6.27 25.21
C ASP A 223 2.35 4.93 25.16
N GLY A 224 2.63 4.42 23.94
CA GLY A 224 3.32 3.15 23.70
C GLY A 224 2.42 1.92 23.71
N SER A 225 1.13 2.04 23.96
CA SER A 225 0.19 0.92 23.84
C SER A 225 -0.02 0.54 22.37
N PRO A 226 -0.29 -0.75 22.05
CA PRO A 226 -0.52 -1.19 20.67
C PRO A 226 -1.68 -0.44 20.00
N LEU A 227 -1.51 -0.07 18.71
CA LEU A 227 -2.60 0.43 17.90
C LEU A 227 -3.56 -0.70 17.55
N VAL A 228 -4.86 -0.48 17.78
CA VAL A 228 -5.92 -1.42 17.42
C VAL A 228 -6.67 -0.90 16.20
N PHE A 229 -6.70 -1.70 15.14
CA PHE A 229 -7.45 -1.45 13.91
C PHE A 229 -8.86 -2.03 14.01
N ALA A 230 -9.85 -1.39 13.39
CA ALA A 230 -11.12 -2.07 13.15
C ALA A 230 -10.94 -3.16 12.08
N PRO A 231 -11.63 -4.31 12.22
CA PRO A 231 -11.66 -5.29 11.12
C PRO A 231 -12.22 -4.66 9.83
N GLY A 232 -11.48 -4.81 8.73
CA GLY A 232 -11.83 -4.24 7.43
C GLY A 232 -10.61 -3.76 6.64
N THR A 233 -10.87 -3.13 5.50
CA THR A 233 -9.82 -2.63 4.61
C THR A 233 -9.09 -1.45 5.23
N THR A 234 -7.77 -1.45 5.15
CA THR A 234 -6.90 -0.34 5.58
C THR A 234 -6.23 0.30 4.35
N TYR A 235 -6.33 1.62 4.23
CA TYR A 235 -5.58 2.40 3.26
C TYR A 235 -4.39 3.08 3.94
N ILE A 236 -3.18 2.73 3.51
CA ILE A 236 -1.94 3.26 4.09
C ILE A 236 -1.37 4.31 3.14
N ASN A 237 -1.21 5.52 3.64
CA ASN A 237 -0.55 6.64 2.98
C ASN A 237 0.81 6.86 3.63
N ILE A 238 1.84 7.13 2.82
CA ILE A 238 3.18 7.46 3.32
C ILE A 238 3.58 8.78 2.68
N VAL A 239 3.82 9.79 3.50
CA VAL A 239 4.19 11.15 3.09
C VAL A 239 5.35 11.67 3.93
N ASP A 240 6.02 12.72 3.45
CA ASP A 240 7.24 13.24 4.08
C ASP A 240 6.99 14.03 5.37
N SER A 241 5.82 14.60 5.53
CA SER A 241 5.53 15.43 6.71
C SER A 241 4.04 15.54 7.02
N GLU A 242 3.76 15.98 8.25
CA GLU A 242 2.41 16.30 8.70
C GLU A 242 1.77 17.45 7.92
N ASN A 243 2.57 18.37 7.37
CA ASN A 243 2.08 19.49 6.57
C ASN A 243 1.36 19.03 5.28
N SER A 244 1.59 17.77 4.88
CA SER A 244 0.91 17.14 3.76
C SER A 244 -0.50 16.62 4.09
N VAL A 245 -1.00 16.83 5.32
CA VAL A 245 -2.28 16.27 5.77
C VAL A 245 -3.19 17.36 6.33
N THR A 246 -4.41 17.40 5.85
CA THR A 246 -5.50 18.22 6.39
C THR A 246 -6.57 17.31 6.99
N ILE A 247 -7.05 17.60 8.19
CA ILE A 247 -8.13 16.88 8.86
C ILE A 247 -9.24 17.85 9.21
N GLY A 248 -10.50 17.51 8.88
CA GLY A 248 -11.69 18.28 9.15
C GLY A 248 -12.85 17.44 9.68
#